data_33a093539f30df78124975a573af720f
#
_entry.id   33a093539f30df78124975a573af720f
#
_cell.length_a   1.000
_cell.length_b   1.000
_cell.length_c   1.000
_cell.angle_alpha   90.00
_cell.angle_beta   90.00
_cell.angle_gamma   90.00
#
_symmetry.space_group_name_H-M   'P 1'
#
loop_
_entity.id
_entity.type
_entity.pdbx_description
1 polymer ?
#
loop_
_entity_poly.entity_id
_entity_poly.type
_entity_poly.pdbx_seq_one_letter_code
_entity_poly.pdbx_strand_id
1 'polypeptide(L)'
;MLTRPIPSTGEALPVVGIGTWQGFDISGGESERSARREILAALFAAGGTVIDASPMYGRAEAVVGEELTEISGHERAFVATKVWTRGRSRGIRQMGDSMRLLGVNTFDLIQIHNLVDWSTQLDTLHAWRDEGRIRYVGITHYTTSAFDE
;
A
#
# COMPACT_ATOMS: atom_id res chain seq x y z
N MET A 1 -6.18 -5.12 -19.31
CA MET A 1 -6.90 -5.54 -18.07
C MET A 1 -8.16 -4.72 -17.91
N LEU A 2 -9.23 -5.29 -17.32
CA LEU A 2 -10.44 -4.51 -16.99
C LEU A 2 -10.11 -3.46 -15.92
N THR A 3 -10.70 -2.27 -16.04
CA THR A 3 -10.55 -1.20 -15.06
C THR A 3 -11.93 -0.75 -14.54
N ARG A 4 -11.92 -0.12 -13.37
CA ARG A 4 -13.09 0.59 -12.82
C ARG A 4 -12.68 1.98 -12.35
N PRO A 5 -13.53 2.98 -12.49
CA PRO A 5 -13.22 4.33 -12.02
C PRO A 5 -13.24 4.39 -10.49
N ILE A 6 -12.29 5.11 -9.91
CA ILE A 6 -12.37 5.54 -8.51
C ILE A 6 -13.47 6.60 -8.45
N PRO A 7 -14.53 6.42 -7.61
CA PRO A 7 -15.72 7.29 -7.69
C PRO A 7 -15.45 8.77 -7.47
N SER A 8 -14.47 9.11 -6.63
CA SER A 8 -14.16 10.50 -6.28
C SER A 8 -13.40 11.28 -7.36
N THR A 9 -12.71 10.60 -8.28
CA THR A 9 -11.82 11.24 -9.28
C THR A 9 -12.09 10.80 -10.71
N GLY A 10 -12.73 9.65 -10.91
CA GLY A 10 -12.86 9.02 -12.22
C GLY A 10 -11.60 8.31 -12.70
N GLU A 11 -10.51 8.29 -11.93
CA GLU A 11 -9.29 7.58 -12.30
C GLU A 11 -9.56 6.09 -12.51
N ALA A 12 -9.12 5.57 -13.66
CA ALA A 12 -9.32 4.17 -14.01
C ALA A 12 -8.31 3.29 -13.27
N LEU A 13 -8.79 2.46 -12.34
CA LEU A 13 -7.97 1.53 -11.58
C LEU A 13 -8.16 0.09 -12.09
N PRO A 14 -7.08 -0.68 -12.36
CA PRO A 14 -7.18 -2.10 -12.68
C PRO A 14 -7.90 -2.88 -11.58
N VAL A 15 -8.82 -3.77 -11.96
CA VAL A 15 -9.62 -4.55 -10.99
C VAL A 15 -8.88 -5.70 -10.34
N VAL A 16 -7.66 -6.01 -10.81
CA VAL A 16 -6.78 -7.02 -10.23
C VAL A 16 -5.48 -6.35 -9.81
N GLY A 17 -5.11 -6.57 -8.55
CA GLY A 17 -3.87 -6.16 -7.94
C GLY A 17 -3.20 -7.33 -7.21
N ILE A 18 -2.09 -7.07 -6.54
CA ILE A 18 -1.38 -8.05 -5.73
C ILE A 18 -1.41 -7.62 -4.25
N GLY A 19 -1.80 -8.57 -3.38
CA GLY A 19 -1.61 -8.47 -1.93
C GLY A 19 -0.29 -9.12 -1.53
N THR A 20 0.47 -8.47 -0.66
CA THR A 20 1.85 -8.87 -0.35
C THR A 20 1.99 -9.67 0.95
N TRP A 21 0.91 -9.84 1.71
CA TRP A 21 0.95 -10.59 2.97
C TRP A 21 1.50 -11.99 2.77
N GLN A 22 2.41 -12.43 3.66
CA GLN A 22 3.17 -13.68 3.61
C GLN A 22 4.01 -13.89 2.33
N GLY A 23 3.45 -13.59 1.15
CA GLY A 23 4.13 -13.79 -0.12
C GLY A 23 5.39 -12.94 -0.30
N PHE A 24 5.44 -11.75 0.28
CA PHE A 24 6.58 -10.82 0.24
C PHE A 24 7.28 -10.67 1.60
N ASP A 25 6.83 -11.34 2.66
CA ASP A 25 7.55 -11.39 3.93
C ASP A 25 8.68 -12.41 3.84
N ILE A 26 9.73 -12.06 3.15
CA ILE A 26 10.91 -12.92 2.93
C ILE A 26 12.17 -12.29 3.51
N SER A 27 13.04 -13.13 4.03
CA SER A 27 14.40 -12.77 4.42
C SER A 27 15.46 -13.39 3.48
N GLY A 28 14.99 -14.00 2.41
CA GLY A 28 15.77 -14.86 1.53
C GLY A 28 16.78 -14.16 0.65
N GLY A 29 17.59 -14.97 0.02
CA GLY A 29 18.60 -14.55 -0.94
C GLY A 29 18.01 -14.16 -2.30
N GLU A 30 18.90 -13.91 -3.27
CA GLU A 30 18.56 -13.42 -4.60
C GLU A 30 17.49 -14.27 -5.33
N SER A 31 17.48 -15.58 -5.14
CA SER A 31 16.48 -16.46 -5.78
C SER A 31 15.04 -16.13 -5.33
N GLU A 32 14.83 -15.91 -4.03
CA GLU A 32 13.50 -15.55 -3.53
C GLU A 32 13.10 -14.13 -3.96
N ARG A 33 14.05 -13.20 -3.99
CA ARG A 33 13.87 -11.83 -4.47
C ARG A 33 13.52 -11.79 -5.94
N SER A 34 14.28 -12.52 -6.77
CA SER A 34 14.01 -12.64 -8.21
C SER A 34 12.60 -13.14 -8.49
N ALA A 35 12.10 -14.12 -7.73
CA ALA A 35 10.73 -14.59 -7.88
C ALA A 35 9.68 -13.49 -7.59
N ARG A 36 9.91 -12.62 -6.60
CA ARG A 36 9.02 -11.47 -6.31
C ARG A 36 9.10 -10.41 -7.40
N ARG A 37 10.29 -10.16 -7.91
CA ARG A 37 10.53 -9.27 -9.07
C ARG A 37 9.78 -9.75 -10.30
N GLU A 38 9.82 -11.04 -10.60
CA GLU A 38 9.08 -11.65 -11.70
C GLU A 38 7.55 -11.52 -11.53
N ILE A 39 7.05 -11.66 -10.29
CA ILE A 39 5.63 -11.46 -9.99
C ILE A 39 5.20 -10.02 -10.26
N LEU A 40 5.98 -9.02 -9.81
CA LEU A 40 5.69 -7.62 -10.09
C LEU A 40 5.76 -7.30 -11.59
N ALA A 41 6.77 -7.83 -12.28
CA ALA A 41 6.90 -7.67 -13.73
C ALA A 41 5.70 -8.29 -14.49
N ALA A 42 5.26 -9.47 -14.07
CA ALA A 42 4.08 -10.14 -14.64
C ALA A 42 2.79 -9.36 -14.38
N LEU A 43 2.61 -8.80 -13.18
CA LEU A 43 1.49 -7.92 -12.85
C LEU A 43 1.43 -6.75 -13.86
N PHE A 44 2.55 -6.05 -14.01
CA PHE A 44 2.64 -4.92 -14.93
C PHE A 44 2.46 -5.31 -16.40
N ALA A 45 3.01 -6.44 -16.82
CA ALA A 45 2.83 -6.95 -18.18
C ALA A 45 1.36 -7.28 -18.49
N ALA A 46 0.60 -7.74 -17.49
CA ALA A 46 -0.84 -7.99 -17.61
C ALA A 46 -1.69 -6.70 -17.51
N GLY A 47 -1.08 -5.53 -17.30
CA GLY A 47 -1.75 -4.24 -17.14
C GLY A 47 -2.32 -4.00 -15.75
N GLY A 48 -1.88 -4.77 -14.74
CA GLY A 48 -2.15 -4.49 -13.33
C GLY A 48 -1.17 -3.46 -12.79
N THR A 49 -1.59 -2.69 -11.78
CA THR A 49 -0.73 -1.65 -11.17
C THR A 49 -0.81 -1.67 -9.65
N VAL A 50 -1.89 -2.20 -9.08
CA VAL A 50 -2.16 -2.12 -7.64
C VAL A 50 -1.30 -3.11 -6.87
N ILE A 51 -0.54 -2.60 -5.90
CA ILE A 51 0.28 -3.36 -4.97
C ILE A 51 -0.16 -2.99 -3.55
N ASP A 52 -0.75 -3.93 -2.82
CA ASP A 52 -1.26 -3.73 -1.47
C ASP A 52 -0.29 -4.32 -0.44
N ALA A 53 0.29 -3.47 0.39
CA ALA A 53 1.19 -3.80 1.48
C ALA A 53 0.63 -3.37 2.84
N SER A 54 1.37 -3.64 3.90
CA SER A 54 1.05 -3.15 5.25
C SER A 54 2.28 -3.23 6.15
N PRO A 55 2.47 -2.30 7.10
CA PRO A 55 3.54 -2.38 8.09
C PRO A 55 3.42 -3.60 9.00
N MET A 56 2.27 -4.28 9.07
CA MET A 56 2.12 -5.53 9.81
C MET A 56 2.49 -6.78 8.99
N TYR A 57 2.87 -6.64 7.72
CA TYR A 57 3.22 -7.77 6.85
C TYR A 57 4.73 -8.08 6.86
N GLY A 58 5.37 -7.95 8.03
CA GLY A 58 6.77 -8.24 8.20
C GLY A 58 7.66 -7.38 7.30
N ARG A 59 8.41 -7.99 6.40
CA ARG A 59 9.34 -7.31 5.48
C ARG A 59 8.72 -6.90 4.15
N ALA A 60 7.43 -7.16 3.94
CA ALA A 60 6.79 -6.99 2.63
C ALA A 60 6.97 -5.59 2.03
N GLU A 61 6.85 -4.51 2.83
CA GLU A 61 7.05 -3.14 2.34
C GLU A 61 8.49 -2.92 1.83
N ALA A 62 9.49 -3.41 2.57
CA ALA A 62 10.89 -3.30 2.16
C ALA A 62 11.17 -4.10 0.87
N VAL A 63 10.68 -5.33 0.80
CA VAL A 63 10.85 -6.18 -0.38
C VAL A 63 10.17 -5.57 -1.60
N VAL A 64 8.95 -5.05 -1.46
CA VAL A 64 8.26 -4.37 -2.57
C VAL A 64 9.06 -3.16 -3.05
N GLY A 65 9.53 -2.30 -2.15
CA GLY A 65 10.30 -1.10 -2.51
C GLY A 65 11.62 -1.45 -3.21
N GLU A 66 12.36 -2.43 -2.69
CA GLU A 66 13.60 -2.92 -3.30
C GLU A 66 13.36 -3.50 -4.71
N GLU A 67 12.37 -4.38 -4.87
CA GLU A 67 12.10 -5.01 -6.16
C GLU A 67 11.48 -4.03 -7.18
N LEU A 68 10.69 -3.06 -6.75
CA LEU A 68 10.23 -1.97 -7.62
C LEU A 68 11.40 -1.11 -8.12
N THR A 69 12.40 -0.87 -7.28
CA THR A 69 13.63 -0.15 -7.68
C THR A 69 14.38 -0.92 -8.77
N GLU A 70 14.59 -2.23 -8.58
CA GLU A 70 15.29 -3.09 -9.52
C GLU A 70 14.67 -3.11 -10.92
N ILE A 71 13.33 -3.08 -11.00
CA ILE A 71 12.62 -3.09 -12.29
C ILE A 71 12.22 -1.69 -12.79
N SER A 72 12.65 -0.63 -12.12
CA SER A 72 12.22 0.76 -12.39
C SER A 72 10.68 0.88 -12.46
N GLY A 73 10.01 0.23 -11.51
CA GLY A 73 8.57 0.01 -11.53
C GLY A 73 7.74 1.05 -10.76
N HIS A 74 8.36 1.95 -9.99
CA HIS A 74 7.65 2.88 -9.10
C HIS A 74 6.62 3.77 -9.83
N GLU A 75 6.97 4.31 -10.99
CA GLU A 75 6.06 5.17 -11.76
C GLU A 75 4.84 4.43 -12.32
N ARG A 76 4.89 3.10 -12.38
CA ARG A 76 3.80 2.24 -12.87
C ARG A 76 2.93 1.71 -11.74
N ALA A 77 3.45 1.69 -10.52
CA ALA A 77 2.79 1.11 -9.38
C ALA A 77 1.75 2.08 -8.79
N PHE A 78 0.56 1.56 -8.50
CA PHE A 78 -0.38 2.16 -7.57
C PHE A 78 -0.11 1.55 -6.19
N VAL A 79 0.62 2.28 -5.36
CA VAL A 79 1.11 1.77 -4.08
C VAL A 79 0.08 2.05 -2.99
N ALA A 80 -0.51 0.97 -2.47
CA ALA A 80 -1.42 0.98 -1.34
C ALA A 80 -0.74 0.38 -0.11
N THR A 81 -0.84 1.06 1.03
CA THR A 81 -0.43 0.51 2.32
C THR A 81 -1.40 0.94 3.43
N LYS A 82 -1.01 0.76 4.69
CA LYS A 82 -1.94 0.92 5.81
C LYS A 82 -1.26 1.64 6.97
N VAL A 83 -2.08 2.24 7.84
CA VAL A 83 -1.66 2.64 9.19
C VAL A 83 -2.29 1.66 10.19
N TRP A 84 -1.46 1.11 11.08
CA TRP A 84 -1.86 0.11 12.07
C TRP A 84 -1.17 0.37 13.41
N THR A 85 -1.60 1.43 14.08
CA THR A 85 -1.08 1.80 15.41
C THR A 85 -2.03 2.76 16.11
N ARG A 86 -1.82 3.00 17.40
CA ARG A 86 -2.60 3.97 18.19
C ARG A 86 -1.81 5.25 18.40
N GLY A 87 -2.50 6.39 18.37
CA GLY A 87 -1.96 7.72 18.62
C GLY A 87 -1.30 8.35 17.40
N ARG A 88 -1.55 9.64 17.21
CA ARG A 88 -1.14 10.43 16.05
C ARG A 88 0.36 10.36 15.75
N SER A 89 1.20 10.59 16.77
CA SER A 89 2.66 10.62 16.57
C SER A 89 3.23 9.26 16.13
N ARG A 90 2.64 8.16 16.60
CA ARG A 90 3.04 6.82 16.16
C ARG A 90 2.55 6.53 14.75
N GLY A 91 1.33 6.96 14.40
CA GLY A 91 0.83 6.86 13.03
C GLY A 91 1.73 7.58 12.04
N ILE A 92 2.08 8.84 12.33
CA ILE A 92 3.01 9.63 11.50
C ILE A 92 4.36 8.91 11.32
N ARG A 93 4.95 8.39 12.39
CA ARG A 93 6.22 7.64 12.28
C ARG A 93 6.07 6.38 11.44
N GLN A 94 5.03 5.57 11.69
CA GLN A 94 4.78 4.34 10.94
C GLN A 94 4.61 4.61 9.44
N MET A 95 3.80 5.60 9.07
CA MET A 95 3.63 5.99 7.66
C MET A 95 4.93 6.54 7.05
N GLY A 96 5.73 7.31 7.81
CA GLY A 96 7.05 7.75 7.36
C GLY A 96 8.02 6.59 7.12
N ASP A 97 8.00 5.59 7.97
CA ASP A 97 8.78 4.35 7.77
C ASP A 97 8.30 3.58 6.54
N SER A 98 6.98 3.46 6.33
CA SER A 98 6.41 2.83 5.14
C SER A 98 6.83 3.57 3.85
N MET A 99 6.82 4.91 3.84
CA MET A 99 7.33 5.70 2.70
C MET A 99 8.77 5.33 2.35
N ARG A 100 9.63 5.30 3.37
CA ARG A 100 11.05 4.97 3.20
C ARG A 100 11.24 3.54 2.71
N LEU A 101 10.51 2.58 3.27
CA LEU A 101 10.62 1.16 2.90
C LEU A 101 10.12 0.89 1.48
N LEU A 102 8.98 1.50 1.11
CA LEU A 102 8.38 1.36 -0.23
C LEU A 102 9.10 2.22 -1.29
N GLY A 103 9.96 3.16 -0.89
CA GLY A 103 10.68 4.03 -1.82
C GLY A 103 9.79 5.07 -2.52
N VAL A 104 8.73 5.55 -1.85
CA VAL A 104 7.77 6.49 -2.42
C VAL A 104 7.77 7.84 -1.68
N ASN A 105 7.47 8.91 -2.39
CA ASN A 105 7.29 10.24 -1.82
C ASN A 105 5.81 10.59 -1.61
N THR A 106 4.92 9.90 -2.29
CA THR A 106 3.46 10.01 -2.16
C THR A 106 2.87 8.61 -2.22
N PHE A 107 1.95 8.30 -1.33
CA PHE A 107 1.16 7.09 -1.41
C PHE A 107 -0.03 7.29 -2.33
N ASP A 108 -0.36 6.29 -3.12
CA ASP A 108 -1.62 6.30 -3.86
C ASP A 108 -2.80 6.07 -2.90
N LEU A 109 -2.69 5.10 -2.00
CA LEU A 109 -3.73 4.82 -1.01
C LEU A 109 -3.13 4.47 0.36
N ILE A 110 -3.63 5.12 1.40
CA ILE A 110 -3.43 4.66 2.80
C ILE A 110 -4.78 4.28 3.39
N GLN A 111 -4.81 3.11 4.02
CA GLN A 111 -6.00 2.59 4.70
C GLN A 111 -5.77 2.47 6.21
N ILE A 112 -6.79 2.79 7.00
CA ILE A 112 -6.76 2.49 8.44
C ILE A 112 -7.03 1.00 8.61
N HIS A 113 -5.99 0.26 9.05
CA HIS A 113 -6.02 -1.19 9.13
C HIS A 113 -6.83 -1.66 10.33
N ASN A 114 -7.84 -2.49 10.06
CA ASN A 114 -8.75 -3.04 11.07
C ASN A 114 -9.39 -1.96 11.96
N LEU A 115 -9.59 -0.76 11.42
CA LEU A 115 -10.17 0.40 12.10
C LEU A 115 -9.45 0.79 13.41
N VAL A 116 -8.18 0.40 13.58
CA VAL A 116 -7.40 0.67 14.79
C VAL A 116 -7.21 2.17 14.98
N ASP A 117 -7.80 2.71 16.06
CA ASP A 117 -7.73 4.14 16.42
C ASP A 117 -8.16 5.05 15.25
N TRP A 118 -9.24 4.63 14.59
CA TRP A 118 -9.64 5.18 13.29
C TRP A 118 -9.86 6.69 13.31
N SER A 119 -10.48 7.25 14.36
CA SER A 119 -10.74 8.69 14.44
C SER A 119 -9.44 9.51 14.47
N THR A 120 -8.48 9.11 15.31
CA THR A 120 -7.16 9.78 15.38
C THR A 120 -6.38 9.64 14.07
N GLN A 121 -6.42 8.46 13.45
CA GLN A 121 -5.69 8.22 12.22
C GLN A 121 -6.34 8.93 11.03
N LEU A 122 -7.66 9.00 10.95
CA LEU A 122 -8.38 9.65 9.86
C LEU A 122 -8.03 11.14 9.76
N ASP A 123 -7.97 11.85 10.90
CA ASP A 123 -7.53 13.25 10.94
C ASP A 123 -6.11 13.42 10.39
N THR A 124 -5.23 12.49 10.74
CA THR A 124 -3.84 12.50 10.26
C THR A 124 -3.76 12.22 8.76
N LEU A 125 -4.55 11.26 8.26
CA LEU A 125 -4.58 10.92 6.83
C LEU A 125 -5.15 12.08 6.00
N HIS A 126 -6.18 12.77 6.48
CA HIS A 126 -6.72 13.95 5.81
C HIS A 126 -5.68 15.08 5.74
N ALA A 127 -4.96 15.35 6.84
CA ALA A 127 -3.89 16.34 6.82
C ALA A 127 -2.79 15.98 5.79
N TRP A 128 -2.37 14.71 5.74
CA TRP A 128 -1.37 14.26 4.77
C TRP A 128 -1.88 14.27 3.32
N ARG A 129 -3.17 14.04 3.11
CA ARG A 129 -3.78 14.20 1.78
C ARG A 129 -3.77 15.67 1.34
N ASP A 130 -4.11 16.58 2.25
CA ASP A 130 -4.14 18.01 1.97
C ASP A 130 -2.70 18.56 1.73
N GLU A 131 -1.68 17.92 2.32
CA GLU A 131 -0.25 18.15 2.04
C GLU A 131 0.23 17.49 0.72
N GLY A 132 -0.60 16.72 0.02
CA GLY A 132 -0.23 16.02 -1.21
C GLY A 132 0.63 14.75 -0.99
N ARG A 133 0.72 14.25 0.23
CA ARG A 133 1.49 13.04 0.58
C ARG A 133 0.70 11.74 0.42
N ILE A 134 -0.61 11.85 0.29
CA ILE A 134 -1.55 10.75 0.05
C ILE A 134 -2.54 11.20 -1.02
N ARG A 135 -2.84 10.34 -1.99
CA ARG A 135 -3.84 10.61 -3.02
C ARG A 135 -5.24 10.17 -2.54
N TYR A 136 -5.34 8.96 -2.00
CA TYR A 136 -6.59 8.35 -1.54
C TYR A 136 -6.49 7.87 -0.09
N VAL A 137 -7.56 8.05 0.65
CA VAL A 137 -7.72 7.58 2.03
C VAL A 137 -8.80 6.50 2.05
N GLY A 138 -8.56 5.43 2.79
CA GLY A 138 -9.49 4.32 2.93
C GLY A 138 -9.49 3.70 4.31
N ILE A 139 -10.37 2.74 4.47
CA ILE A 139 -10.49 1.89 5.67
C ILE A 139 -10.51 0.43 5.24
N THR A 140 -10.09 -0.46 6.12
CA THR A 140 -10.17 -1.90 5.87
C THR A 140 -10.45 -2.66 7.17
N HIS A 141 -11.27 -3.71 7.05
CA HIS A 141 -11.51 -4.68 8.11
C HIS A 141 -11.84 -6.04 7.49
N TYR A 142 -11.66 -7.10 8.27
CA TYR A 142 -11.94 -8.49 7.84
C TYR A 142 -13.32 -9.01 8.28
N THR A 143 -14.07 -8.23 9.06
CA THR A 143 -15.46 -8.53 9.44
C THR A 143 -16.40 -7.43 8.94
N THR A 144 -17.53 -7.81 8.36
CA THR A 144 -18.51 -6.88 7.81
C THR A 144 -19.17 -6.01 8.89
N SER A 145 -19.45 -6.58 10.06
CA SER A 145 -20.07 -5.84 11.18
C SER A 145 -19.21 -4.69 11.72
N ALA A 146 -17.92 -4.65 11.42
CA ALA A 146 -17.07 -3.53 11.82
C ALA A 146 -17.31 -2.25 11.01
N PHE A 147 -18.11 -2.33 9.94
CA PHE A 147 -18.48 -1.16 9.12
C PHE A 147 -19.87 -0.58 9.48
N ASP A 148 -20.53 -1.12 10.50
CA ASP A 148 -21.83 -0.66 10.99
C ASP A 148 -21.68 0.42 12.10
N GLU A 149 -20.44 0.74 12.51
CA GLU A 149 -20.09 1.77 13.49
C GLU A 149 -19.68 3.07 12.75
#